data_8c3e5e5ab3e2b9a32978bdf787262285
#
_entry.id   8c3e5e5ab3e2b9a32978bdf787262285
#
_cell.length_a   1.000
_cell.length_b   1.000
_cell.length_c   1.000
_cell.angle_alpha   90.00
_cell.angle_beta   90.00
_cell.angle_gamma   90.00
#
_symmetry.space_group_name_H-M   'P 1'
#
loop_
_entity.id
_entity.type
_entity.pdbx_description
1 polymer ?
#
loop_
_entity_poly.entity_id
_entity_poly.type
_entity_poly.pdbx_seq_one_letter_code
_entity_poly.pdbx_strand_id
1 'polypeptide(L)'
;MDQTAETAAKPAYKRILLKLSGEALMGEDSFGINRTVLARMVEEIKSVVKLGVQVGIVVGGGNIFRGVALGATGMDRATGDYMGMLATVMNAMALQDA
;
A
#
# COMPACT_ATOMS: atom_id res chain seq x y z
N MET A 1 -0.47 -10.43 -29.81
CA MET A 1 -0.73 -9.94 -29.60
C MET A 1 -0.71 -9.15 -29.47
N ASP A 2 -0.55 -8.51 -29.70
CA ASP A 2 -0.74 -7.81 -29.25
C ASP A 2 -1.38 -6.67 -29.45
N GLN A 3 -2.40 -6.48 -30.05
CA GLN A 3 -3.17 -5.37 -30.07
C GLN A 3 -3.66 -4.99 -28.78
N THR A 4 -3.65 -5.90 -27.92
CA THR A 4 -3.88 -5.67 -26.52
C THR A 4 -2.91 -4.66 -26.02
N ALA A 5 -1.65 -4.74 -26.49
CA ALA A 5 -0.63 -3.79 -26.08
C ALA A 5 -0.97 -2.38 -26.55
N GLU A 6 -1.53 -2.25 -27.75
CA GLU A 6 -1.91 -0.94 -28.24
C GLU A 6 -3.02 -0.34 -27.39
N THR A 7 -4.00 -1.17 -27.02
CA THR A 7 -5.07 -0.72 -26.16
C THR A 7 -4.54 -0.26 -24.83
N ALA A 8 -3.58 -1.01 -24.26
CA ALA A 8 -3.00 -0.68 -22.98
C ALA A 8 -2.18 0.60 -23.03
N ALA A 9 -1.71 1.01 -24.22
CA ALA A 9 -0.92 2.21 -24.34
C ALA A 9 -1.73 3.49 -24.15
N LYS A 10 -3.05 3.38 -24.13
CA LYS A 10 -3.91 4.55 -23.96
C LYS A 10 -4.76 4.37 -22.71
N PRO A 11 -4.24 4.78 -21.55
CA PRO A 11 -5.01 4.65 -20.32
C PRO A 11 -6.27 5.50 -20.34
N ALA A 12 -7.31 5.02 -19.70
CA ALA A 12 -8.58 5.73 -19.62
C ALA A 12 -8.49 6.97 -18.75
N TYR A 13 -7.57 7.00 -17.79
CA TYR A 13 -7.46 8.10 -16.85
C TYR A 13 -6.04 8.63 -16.80
N LYS A 14 -5.90 9.94 -16.63
CA LYS A 14 -4.58 10.57 -16.50
C LYS A 14 -4.06 10.53 -15.08
N ARG A 15 -4.96 10.40 -14.12
CA ARG A 15 -4.60 10.42 -12.71
C ARG A 15 -5.53 9.48 -11.95
N ILE A 16 -4.97 8.66 -11.10
CA ILE A 16 -5.74 7.74 -10.28
C ILE A 16 -5.31 7.83 -8.84
N LEU A 17 -6.24 7.48 -7.96
CA LEU A 17 -5.96 7.33 -6.53
C LEU A 17 -6.13 5.86 -6.20
N LEU A 18 -5.06 5.23 -5.78
CA LEU A 18 -5.06 3.81 -5.44
C LEU A 18 -5.16 3.67 -3.93
N LYS A 19 -6.17 2.94 -3.47
CA LYS A 19 -6.34 2.70 -2.05
C LYS A 19 -5.93 1.28 -1.72
N LEU A 20 -5.00 1.13 -0.77
CA LEU A 20 -4.48 -0.17 -0.34
C LEU A 20 -4.76 -0.35 1.15
N SER A 21 -5.24 -1.54 1.53
CA SER A 21 -5.30 -1.85 2.96
C SER A 21 -3.90 -2.22 3.42
N GLY A 22 -3.61 -1.96 4.70
CA GLY A 22 -2.32 -2.36 5.25
C GLY A 22 -2.12 -3.88 5.18
N GLU A 23 -3.21 -4.63 5.34
CA GLU A 23 -3.12 -6.09 5.29
C GLU A 23 -2.64 -6.60 3.94
N ALA A 24 -2.85 -5.84 2.86
CA ALA A 24 -2.36 -6.24 1.54
C ALA A 24 -0.84 -6.35 1.51
N LEU A 25 -0.14 -5.69 2.42
CA LEU A 25 1.32 -5.73 2.47
C LEU A 25 1.86 -6.91 3.27
N MET A 26 0.99 -7.64 3.96
CA MET A 26 1.41 -8.79 4.76
C MET A 26 1.68 -10.04 3.95
N GLY A 27 1.01 -10.19 2.82
CA GLY A 27 1.06 -11.44 2.10
C GLY A 27 0.54 -12.57 2.97
N GLU A 28 1.33 -13.63 3.10
CA GLU A 28 0.96 -14.76 3.93
C GLU A 28 1.44 -14.58 5.38
N ASP A 29 2.16 -13.53 5.67
CA ASP A 29 2.61 -13.28 7.03
C ASP A 29 1.44 -12.76 7.86
N SER A 30 1.53 -12.92 9.17
CA SER A 30 0.46 -12.47 10.06
C SER A 30 0.64 -11.04 10.54
N PHE A 31 1.77 -10.41 10.18
CA PHE A 31 2.12 -9.11 10.70
C PHE A 31 3.24 -8.49 9.86
N GLY A 32 3.21 -7.18 9.71
CA GLY A 32 4.32 -6.48 9.08
C GLY A 32 4.24 -6.37 7.57
N ILE A 33 5.38 -6.18 6.94
CA ILE A 33 5.49 -5.98 5.50
C ILE A 33 6.25 -7.15 4.91
N ASN A 34 5.62 -7.84 3.95
CA ASN A 34 6.25 -8.93 3.23
C ASN A 34 7.00 -8.34 2.03
N ARG A 35 8.30 -8.57 1.98
CA ARG A 35 9.16 -7.94 0.96
C ARG A 35 8.82 -8.38 -0.46
N THR A 36 8.44 -9.63 -0.65
CA THR A 36 8.08 -10.15 -1.96
C THR A 36 6.80 -9.50 -2.46
N VAL A 37 5.80 -9.38 -1.58
CA VAL A 37 4.55 -8.73 -1.91
C VAL A 37 4.77 -7.25 -2.23
N LEU A 38 5.60 -6.60 -1.43
CA LEU A 38 5.91 -5.19 -1.64
C LEU A 38 6.56 -4.97 -3.00
N ALA A 39 7.55 -5.79 -3.34
CA ALA A 39 8.24 -5.66 -4.61
C ALA A 39 7.29 -5.87 -5.79
N ARG A 40 6.43 -6.87 -5.72
CA ARG A 40 5.47 -7.14 -6.79
C ARG A 40 4.48 -6.00 -6.94
N MET A 41 3.99 -5.48 -5.84
CA MET A 41 3.03 -4.39 -5.85
C MET A 41 3.65 -3.12 -6.46
N VAL A 42 4.88 -2.82 -6.11
CA VAL A 42 5.58 -1.65 -6.64
C VAL A 42 5.82 -1.81 -8.14
N GLU A 43 6.13 -3.01 -8.61
CA GLU A 43 6.32 -3.23 -10.03
C GLU A 43 5.03 -2.98 -10.82
N GLU A 44 3.90 -3.38 -10.25
CA GLU A 44 2.61 -3.13 -10.90
C GLU A 44 2.31 -1.63 -10.95
N ILE A 45 2.61 -0.92 -9.87
CA ILE A 45 2.40 0.53 -9.83
C ILE A 45 3.30 1.21 -10.84
N LYS A 46 4.56 0.79 -10.93
CA LYS A 46 5.49 1.36 -11.90
C LYS A 46 5.02 1.16 -13.32
N SER A 47 4.40 0.03 -13.62
CA SER A 47 3.92 -0.23 -14.97
C SER A 47 2.82 0.76 -15.37
N VAL A 48 2.00 1.17 -14.41
CA VAL A 48 0.97 2.18 -14.65
C VAL A 48 1.59 3.56 -14.83
N VAL A 49 2.56 3.90 -14.00
CA VAL A 49 3.25 5.18 -14.10
C VAL A 49 3.95 5.33 -15.43
N LYS A 50 4.52 4.25 -15.95
CA LYS A 50 5.20 4.28 -17.24
C LYS A 50 4.25 4.59 -18.39
N LEU A 51 2.96 4.39 -18.22
CA LEU A 51 1.97 4.75 -19.22
C LEU A 51 1.61 6.24 -19.18
N GLY A 52 2.27 7.00 -18.31
CA GLY A 52 2.00 8.43 -18.17
C GLY A 52 0.91 8.76 -17.18
N VAL A 53 0.45 7.80 -16.40
CA VAL A 53 -0.61 8.02 -15.40
C VAL A 53 0.03 8.49 -14.10
N GLN A 54 -0.53 9.54 -13.52
CA GLN A 54 -0.13 9.97 -12.19
C GLN A 54 -0.88 9.14 -11.17
N VAL A 55 -0.15 8.59 -10.20
CA VAL A 55 -0.72 7.68 -9.21
C VAL A 55 -0.51 8.26 -7.82
N GLY A 56 -1.62 8.50 -7.10
CA GLY A 56 -1.56 8.77 -5.68
C GLY A 56 -1.93 7.51 -4.93
N ILE A 57 -1.33 7.27 -3.78
CA ILE A 57 -1.57 6.06 -3.02
C ILE A 57 -2.03 6.41 -1.61
N VAL A 58 -3.12 5.80 -1.18
CA VAL A 58 -3.58 5.86 0.20
C VAL A 58 -3.44 4.46 0.77
N VAL A 59 -2.72 4.32 1.86
CA VAL A 59 -2.47 3.00 2.45
C VAL A 59 -2.82 3.01 3.93
N GLY A 60 -3.47 1.93 4.38
CA GLY A 60 -3.78 1.75 5.79
C GLY A 60 -2.61 1.17 6.57
N GLY A 61 -2.80 0.97 7.85
CA GLY A 61 -1.74 0.48 8.74
C GLY A 61 -2.07 -0.80 9.49
N GLY A 62 -3.10 -1.54 9.06
CA GLY A 62 -3.57 -2.71 9.79
C GLY A 62 -2.54 -3.83 9.92
N ASN A 63 -1.61 -3.90 8.98
CA ASN A 63 -0.55 -4.91 9.05
C ASN A 63 0.42 -4.68 10.21
N ILE A 64 0.57 -3.43 10.64
CA ILE A 64 1.48 -3.07 11.73
C ILE A 64 0.69 -2.88 13.02
N PHE A 65 -0.36 -2.06 12.95
CA PHE A 65 -1.12 -1.71 14.13
C PHE A 65 -1.94 -2.87 14.68
N ARG A 66 -2.28 -3.85 13.81
CA ARG A 66 -3.01 -5.02 14.27
C ARG A 66 -2.24 -5.76 15.36
N GLY A 67 -0.94 -5.96 15.18
CA GLY A 67 -0.12 -6.61 16.19
C GLY A 67 -0.04 -5.81 17.47
N VAL A 68 0.03 -4.48 17.35
CA VAL A 68 0.04 -3.59 18.50
C VAL A 68 -1.32 -3.61 19.19
N ALA A 69 -2.41 -3.60 18.42
CA ALA A 69 -3.76 -3.56 18.98
C ALA A 69 -4.07 -4.78 19.83
N LEU A 70 -3.54 -5.95 19.50
CA LEU A 70 -3.77 -7.15 20.30
C LEU A 70 -3.17 -7.02 21.69
N GLY A 71 -2.12 -6.26 21.86
CA GLY A 71 -1.50 -6.02 23.15
C GLY A 71 -1.88 -4.70 23.78
N ALA A 72 -2.80 -3.96 23.16
CA ALA A 72 -3.09 -2.60 23.56
C ALA A 72 -4.31 -2.47 24.46
N THR A 73 -4.76 -3.56 25.09
CA THR A 73 -5.92 -3.52 25.96
C THR A 73 -5.64 -2.53 27.10
N GLY A 74 -6.53 -1.56 27.23
CA GLY A 74 -6.36 -0.51 28.25
C GLY A 74 -5.58 0.71 27.76
N MET A 75 -5.12 0.71 26.52
CA MET A 75 -4.43 1.86 25.97
C MET A 75 -5.41 3.00 25.75
N ASP A 76 -4.96 4.23 25.99
CA ASP A 76 -5.75 5.41 25.70
C ASP A 76 -6.09 5.46 24.21
N ARG A 77 -7.35 5.81 23.90
CA ARG A 77 -7.80 5.78 22.53
C ARG A 77 -7.03 6.75 21.64
N ALA A 78 -6.74 7.95 22.15
CA ALA A 78 -6.01 8.94 21.37
C ALA A 78 -4.61 8.43 21.04
N THR A 79 -3.96 7.78 21.99
CA THR A 79 -2.65 7.17 21.76
C THR A 79 -2.74 6.08 20.70
N GLY A 80 -3.76 5.23 20.79
CA GLY A 80 -3.98 4.19 19.79
C GLY A 80 -4.20 4.76 18.40
N ASP A 81 -4.97 5.85 18.31
CA ASP A 81 -5.21 6.49 17.02
C ASP A 81 -3.92 7.05 16.43
N TYR A 82 -3.08 7.68 17.26
CA TYR A 82 -1.79 8.19 16.79
C TYR A 82 -0.89 7.07 16.31
N MET A 83 -0.87 5.95 17.03
CA MET A 83 -0.06 4.81 16.61
C MET A 83 -0.54 4.25 15.28
N GLY A 84 -1.86 4.23 15.07
CA GLY A 84 -2.41 3.82 13.78
C GLY A 84 -1.98 4.73 12.65
N MET A 85 -1.97 6.04 12.88
CA MET A 85 -1.51 6.99 11.88
C MET A 85 -0.02 6.80 11.58
N LEU A 86 0.80 6.58 12.60
CA LEU A 86 2.22 6.32 12.40
C LEU A 86 2.44 5.04 11.60
N ALA A 87 1.60 4.04 11.81
CA ALA A 87 1.69 2.80 11.05
C ALA A 87 1.45 3.05 9.56
N THR A 88 0.50 3.92 9.22
CA THR A 88 0.26 4.25 7.82
C THR A 88 1.46 4.96 7.20
N VAL A 89 2.12 5.83 7.96
CA VAL A 89 3.31 6.52 7.49
C VAL A 89 4.44 5.53 7.24
N MET A 90 4.61 4.54 8.11
CA MET A 90 5.62 3.52 7.91
C MET A 90 5.41 2.75 6.61
N ASN A 91 4.17 2.37 6.33
CA ASN A 91 3.85 1.69 5.09
C ASN A 91 4.10 2.58 3.86
N ALA A 92 3.75 3.86 3.97
CA ALA A 92 3.97 4.80 2.88
C ALA A 92 5.46 4.96 2.59
N MET A 93 6.28 5.02 3.63
CA MET A 93 7.73 5.12 3.48
C MET A 93 8.30 3.86 2.81
N ALA A 94 7.80 2.70 3.18
CA ALA A 94 8.25 1.45 2.56
C ALA A 94 7.91 1.40 1.07
N LEU A 95 6.70 1.85 0.72
CA LEU A 95 6.30 1.91 -0.69
C LEU A 95 7.14 2.92 -1.46
N GLN A 96 7.44 4.06 -0.86
CA GLN A 96 8.24 5.08 -1.50
C GLN A 96 9.66 4.58 -1.76
N ASP A 97 10.24 3.91 -0.79
CA ASP A 97 11.60 3.41 -0.91
C ASP A 97 11.70 2.30 -1.94
N ALA A 98 10.69 1.47 -2.00
CA ALA A 98 10.70 0.37 -2.96
C ALA A 98 10.49 0.88 -4.38
#